data_8fc207c7e885331dda1cbcd74a24cee5
#
_entry.id   8fc207c7e885331dda1cbcd74a24cee5
#
_cell.length_a   1.000
_cell.length_b   1.000
_cell.length_c   1.000
_cell.angle_alpha   90.00
_cell.angle_beta   90.00
_cell.angle_gamma   90.00
#
_symmetry.space_group_name_H-M   'P 1'
#
loop_
_entity.id
_entity.type
_entity.pdbx_description
1 polymer ?
#
loop_
_entity_poly.entity_id
_entity_poly.type
_entity_poly.pdbx_seq_one_letter_code
_entity_poly.pdbx_strand_id
1 'polypeptide(L)'
;MRDLKSIKVKDVMVRGVLIIPESASVSQAVRVMADNKVSGLAVTSSQEGLIGVLSETDVVKVFGEDLIKVKVKDIMTKGVIAIDKEETLENACQIMRQKKIHRLLIQEEVKGVYGKEGETKKFPAGLLSISDIVRVLAESQKG
;
A
#
# COMPACT_ATOMS: atom_id res chain seq x y z
N MET A 1 4.59 -8.63 -29.27
CA MET A 1 4.77 -7.50 -28.32
C MET A 1 3.53 -7.35 -27.46
N ARG A 2 3.73 -7.25 -26.18
CA ARG A 2 2.63 -7.10 -25.23
C ARG A 2 2.04 -5.69 -25.33
N ASP A 3 0.71 -5.58 -25.35
CA ASP A 3 0.04 -4.29 -25.36
C ASP A 3 0.11 -3.67 -23.96
N LEU A 4 0.99 -2.68 -23.80
CA LEU A 4 1.21 -2.02 -22.52
C LEU A 4 -0.03 -1.29 -22.01
N LYS A 5 -0.91 -0.84 -22.91
CA LYS A 5 -2.12 -0.09 -22.50
C LYS A 5 -3.21 -0.97 -21.89
N SER A 6 -3.17 -2.27 -22.14
CA SER A 6 -4.15 -3.21 -21.59
C SER A 6 -3.72 -3.81 -20.26
N ILE A 7 -2.49 -3.57 -19.82
CA ILE A 7 -1.99 -4.13 -18.57
C ILE A 7 -2.67 -3.44 -17.39
N LYS A 8 -3.19 -4.23 -16.47
CA LYS A 8 -3.78 -3.73 -15.23
C LYS A 8 -2.79 -3.83 -14.09
N VAL A 9 -2.98 -2.96 -13.13
CA VAL A 9 -2.12 -2.91 -11.94
C VAL A 9 -2.06 -4.27 -11.24
N LYS A 10 -3.20 -4.97 -11.15
CA LYS A 10 -3.26 -6.30 -10.51
C LYS A 10 -2.34 -7.34 -11.16
N ASP A 11 -1.99 -7.14 -12.42
CA ASP A 11 -1.15 -8.08 -13.16
C ASP A 11 0.35 -7.89 -12.85
N VAL A 12 0.71 -6.77 -12.24
CA VAL A 12 2.10 -6.35 -12.02
C VAL A 12 2.44 -6.17 -10.55
N MET A 13 1.47 -5.79 -9.73
CA MET A 13 1.68 -5.51 -8.31
C MET A 13 2.23 -6.70 -7.55
N VAL A 14 2.93 -6.42 -6.46
CA VAL A 14 3.30 -7.45 -5.48
C VAL A 14 2.13 -7.63 -4.52
N ARG A 15 1.63 -8.85 -4.40
CA ARG A 15 0.52 -9.18 -3.51
C ARG A 15 1.02 -9.43 -2.08
N GLY A 16 0.09 -9.41 -1.13
CA GLY A 16 0.41 -9.81 0.23
C GLY A 16 0.95 -8.68 1.10
N VAL A 17 0.41 -7.49 0.93
CA VAL A 17 0.74 -6.36 1.80
C VAL A 17 0.37 -6.71 3.24
N LEU A 18 1.33 -6.53 4.15
CA LEU A 18 1.07 -6.72 5.56
C LEU A 18 0.33 -5.52 6.12
N ILE A 19 -0.61 -5.78 7.00
CA ILE A 19 -1.45 -4.76 7.61
C ILE A 19 -1.18 -4.69 9.12
N ILE A 20 -1.45 -3.51 9.69
CA ILE A 20 -1.39 -3.29 11.12
C ILE A 20 -2.54 -2.36 11.52
N PRO A 21 -3.23 -2.63 12.63
CA PRO A 21 -4.28 -1.72 13.07
C PRO A 21 -3.69 -0.40 13.58
N GLU A 22 -4.42 0.68 13.41
CA GLU A 22 -3.99 2.01 13.86
C GLU A 22 -3.75 2.07 15.37
N SER A 23 -4.42 1.22 16.12
CA SER A 23 -4.32 1.18 17.57
C SER A 23 -3.11 0.39 18.10
N ALA A 24 -2.38 -0.29 17.22
CA ALA A 24 -1.19 -1.03 17.60
C ALA A 24 -0.08 -0.08 18.03
N SER A 25 0.83 -0.58 18.87
CA SER A 25 2.01 0.18 19.26
C SER A 25 3.04 0.19 18.13
N VAL A 26 3.87 1.22 18.11
CA VAL A 26 5.01 1.26 17.18
C VAL A 26 5.97 0.11 17.47
N SER A 27 6.08 -0.31 18.74
CA SER A 27 6.87 -1.47 19.11
C SER A 27 6.43 -2.74 18.37
N GLN A 28 5.11 -2.98 18.30
CA GLN A 28 4.55 -4.12 17.54
C GLN A 28 4.84 -3.97 16.05
N ALA A 29 4.66 -2.76 15.52
CA ALA A 29 4.85 -2.49 14.10
C ALA A 29 6.30 -2.75 13.65
N VAL A 30 7.28 -2.26 14.41
CA VAL A 30 8.69 -2.45 14.04
C VAL A 30 9.08 -3.92 14.08
N ARG A 31 8.51 -4.67 14.99
CA ARG A 31 8.74 -6.12 15.07
C ARG A 31 8.21 -6.83 13.82
N VAL A 32 6.98 -6.49 13.42
CA VAL A 32 6.39 -7.04 12.20
C VAL A 32 7.23 -6.70 10.98
N MET A 33 7.67 -5.43 10.87
CA MET A 33 8.49 -4.98 9.75
C MET A 33 9.82 -5.73 9.69
N ALA A 34 10.50 -5.87 10.82
CA ALA A 34 11.81 -6.53 10.88
C ALA A 34 11.70 -8.03 10.62
N ASP A 35 10.72 -8.69 11.23
CA ASP A 35 10.55 -10.14 11.10
C ASP A 35 10.18 -10.55 9.68
N ASN A 36 9.45 -9.70 8.96
CA ASN A 36 9.00 -9.98 7.60
C ASN A 36 9.85 -9.28 6.53
N LYS A 37 10.87 -8.54 6.93
CA LYS A 37 11.78 -7.81 6.02
C LYS A 37 11.02 -6.90 5.06
N VAL A 38 10.03 -6.19 5.56
CA VAL A 38 9.26 -5.22 4.79
C VAL A 38 9.59 -3.81 5.24
N SER A 39 9.49 -2.84 4.32
CA SER A 39 9.81 -1.44 4.57
C SER A 39 8.60 -0.60 4.95
N GLY A 40 7.41 -1.20 4.94
CA GLY A 40 6.18 -0.50 5.28
C GLY A 40 5.03 -1.45 5.54
N LEU A 41 4.02 -0.92 6.20
CA LEU A 41 2.79 -1.65 6.54
C LEU A 41 1.59 -0.80 6.14
N ALA A 42 0.54 -1.44 5.63
CA ALA A 42 -0.74 -0.77 5.43
C ALA A 42 -1.44 -0.65 6.78
N VAL A 43 -1.93 0.55 7.09
CA VAL A 43 -2.61 0.80 8.36
C VAL A 43 -4.11 0.77 8.14
N THR A 44 -4.80 0.03 9.00
CA THR A 44 -6.24 -0.15 8.89
C THR A 44 -6.95 0.30 10.15
N SER A 45 -8.22 0.69 9.97
CA SER A 45 -9.16 0.88 11.08
C SER A 45 -10.30 -0.11 10.92
N SER A 46 -10.98 -0.41 12.02
CA SER A 46 -12.12 -1.33 11.99
C SER A 46 -13.32 -0.75 11.24
N GLN A 47 -13.40 0.59 11.15
CA GLN A 47 -14.53 1.27 10.53
C GLN A 47 -14.33 1.55 9.05
N GLU A 48 -13.14 1.99 8.66
CA GLU A 48 -12.88 2.49 7.31
C GLU A 48 -12.06 1.54 6.45
N GLY A 49 -11.43 0.53 7.05
CA GLY A 49 -10.47 -0.31 6.36
C GLY A 49 -9.12 0.38 6.24
N LEU A 50 -8.63 0.53 5.01
CA LEU A 50 -7.33 1.16 4.76
C LEU A 50 -7.38 2.66 5.03
N ILE A 51 -6.52 3.15 5.93
CA ILE A 51 -6.49 4.57 6.30
C ILE A 51 -5.12 5.22 6.16
N GLY A 52 -4.05 4.45 6.02
CA GLY A 52 -2.73 5.04 5.93
C GLY A 52 -1.65 4.01 5.69
N VAL A 53 -0.42 4.47 5.76
CA VAL A 53 0.78 3.63 5.63
C VAL A 53 1.77 4.01 6.73
N LEU A 54 2.42 3.01 7.30
CA LEU A 54 3.54 3.22 8.21
C LEU A 54 4.82 2.78 7.49
N SER A 55 5.75 3.71 7.32
CA SER A 55 7.02 3.45 6.64
C SER A 55 8.18 3.47 7.62
N GLU A 56 9.33 2.97 7.16
CA GLU A 56 10.58 3.05 7.92
C GLU A 56 10.91 4.51 8.27
N THR A 57 10.63 5.43 7.36
CA THR A 57 10.86 6.86 7.59
C THR A 57 10.02 7.37 8.77
N ASP A 58 8.79 6.92 8.88
CA ASP A 58 7.92 7.31 10.00
C ASP A 58 8.47 6.81 11.33
N VAL A 59 8.95 5.59 11.36
CA VAL A 59 9.48 4.95 12.57
C VAL A 59 10.75 5.66 13.04
N VAL A 60 11.63 6.03 12.13
CA VAL A 60 12.89 6.71 12.47
C VAL A 60 12.66 8.04 13.18
N LYS A 61 11.55 8.72 12.86
CA LYS A 61 11.22 10.02 13.49
C LYS A 61 11.00 9.91 15.01
N VAL A 62 10.66 8.74 15.52
CA VAL A 62 10.41 8.53 16.96
C VAL A 62 11.54 7.75 17.63
N PHE A 63 12.70 7.71 17.00
CA PHE A 63 13.87 7.09 17.61
C PHE A 63 14.19 7.72 18.96
N GLY A 64 14.34 6.88 19.98
CA GLY A 64 14.60 7.34 21.35
C GLY A 64 13.36 7.49 22.22
N GLU A 65 12.17 7.43 21.64
CA GLU A 65 10.93 7.45 22.41
C GLU A 65 10.54 6.04 22.86
N ASP A 66 9.62 5.97 23.81
CA ASP A 66 9.09 4.69 24.29
C ASP A 66 8.10 4.13 23.27
N LEU A 67 8.57 3.24 22.42
CA LEU A 67 7.78 2.72 21.31
C LEU A 67 6.57 1.88 21.73
N ILE A 68 6.52 1.44 22.99
CA ILE A 68 5.36 0.75 23.51
C ILE A 68 4.19 1.72 23.71
N LYS A 69 4.49 2.96 24.05
CA LYS A 69 3.49 3.99 24.32
C LYS A 69 3.05 4.76 23.08
N VAL A 70 3.87 4.80 22.06
CA VAL A 70 3.53 5.48 20.80
C VAL A 70 2.66 4.55 19.95
N LYS A 71 1.53 5.06 19.47
CA LYS A 71 0.62 4.30 18.62
C LYS A 71 0.92 4.54 17.15
N VAL A 72 0.62 3.54 16.34
CA VAL A 72 0.78 3.63 14.88
C VAL A 72 0.06 4.85 14.32
N LYS A 73 -1.16 5.11 14.79
CA LYS A 73 -1.97 6.27 14.36
C LYS A 73 -1.30 7.61 14.60
N ASP A 74 -0.38 7.68 15.56
CA ASP A 74 0.28 8.94 15.91
C ASP A 74 1.39 9.32 14.94
N ILE A 75 1.94 8.34 14.21
CA ILE A 75 3.08 8.57 13.33
C ILE A 75 2.87 8.15 11.89
N MET A 76 1.79 7.44 11.59
CA MET A 76 1.50 6.99 10.22
C MET A 76 1.32 8.16 9.25
N THR A 77 1.53 7.89 7.99
CA THR A 77 1.22 8.82 6.91
C THR A 77 -0.24 8.62 6.51
N LYS A 78 -1.04 9.68 6.66
CA LYS A 78 -2.46 9.69 6.27
C LYS A 78 -2.59 10.16 4.82
N GLY A 79 -3.79 10.00 4.25
CA GLY A 79 -4.08 10.46 2.90
C GLY A 79 -3.28 9.70 1.86
N VAL A 80 -3.09 8.43 2.09
CA VAL A 80 -2.33 7.56 1.20
C VAL A 80 -2.98 7.54 -0.17
N ILE A 81 -2.17 7.68 -1.20
CA ILE A 81 -2.63 7.52 -2.57
C ILE A 81 -2.73 6.03 -2.83
N ALA A 82 -3.95 5.59 -3.01
CA ALA A 82 -4.25 4.21 -3.34
C ALA A 82 -5.10 4.20 -4.61
N ILE A 83 -4.87 3.21 -5.45
CA ILE A 83 -5.67 3.02 -6.65
C ILE A 83 -6.23 1.60 -6.67
N ASP A 84 -7.34 1.44 -7.39
CA ASP A 84 -7.99 0.14 -7.49
C ASP A 84 -7.15 -0.84 -8.31
N LYS A 85 -7.21 -2.11 -7.96
CA LYS A 85 -6.46 -3.17 -8.65
C LYS A 85 -6.85 -3.32 -10.13
N GLU A 86 -8.06 -2.89 -10.51
CA GLU A 86 -8.53 -2.95 -11.89
C GLU A 86 -8.06 -1.75 -12.73
N GLU A 87 -7.39 -0.79 -12.11
CA GLU A 87 -6.85 0.36 -12.81
C GLU A 87 -5.75 -0.04 -13.78
N THR A 88 -5.55 0.76 -14.84
CA THR A 88 -4.50 0.48 -15.81
C THR A 88 -3.12 0.84 -15.25
N LEU A 89 -2.10 0.13 -15.72
CA LEU A 89 -0.72 0.44 -15.37
C LEU A 89 -0.33 1.82 -15.88
N GLU A 90 -0.84 2.23 -17.05
CA GLU A 90 -0.61 3.55 -17.61
C GLU A 90 -1.07 4.66 -16.66
N ASN A 91 -2.29 4.52 -16.10
CA ASN A 91 -2.81 5.47 -15.12
C ASN A 91 -1.95 5.52 -13.86
N ALA A 92 -1.51 4.36 -13.39
CA ALA A 92 -0.63 4.29 -12.23
C ALA A 92 0.68 5.06 -12.47
N CYS A 93 1.27 4.91 -13.66
CA CYS A 93 2.48 5.63 -14.04
C CYS A 93 2.27 7.14 -14.04
N GLN A 94 1.13 7.59 -14.55
CA GLN A 94 0.79 9.01 -14.54
C GLN A 94 0.69 9.57 -13.12
N ILE A 95 0.03 8.84 -12.25
CA ILE A 95 -0.11 9.24 -10.83
C ILE A 95 1.26 9.32 -10.17
N MET A 96 2.10 8.33 -10.37
CA MET A 96 3.44 8.32 -9.79
C MET A 96 4.29 9.50 -10.26
N ARG A 97 4.20 9.85 -11.54
CA ARG A 97 4.91 11.02 -12.10
C ARG A 97 4.39 12.33 -11.52
N GLN A 98 3.07 12.50 -11.52
CA GLN A 98 2.43 13.74 -11.06
C GLN A 98 2.68 13.98 -9.58
N LYS A 99 2.61 12.93 -8.77
CA LYS A 99 2.77 13.01 -7.32
C LYS A 99 4.22 12.84 -6.87
N LYS A 100 5.13 12.51 -7.79
CA LYS A 100 6.55 12.28 -7.51
C LYS A 100 6.75 11.22 -6.43
N ILE A 101 6.02 10.13 -6.54
CA ILE A 101 6.09 9.00 -5.60
C ILE A 101 6.60 7.77 -6.32
N HIS A 102 7.23 6.88 -5.56
CA HIS A 102 7.91 5.69 -6.09
C HIS A 102 7.10 4.41 -5.88
N ARG A 103 6.04 4.46 -5.09
CA ARG A 103 5.19 3.33 -4.76
C ARG A 103 3.75 3.77 -4.66
N LEU A 104 2.85 2.88 -5.05
CA LEU A 104 1.41 3.06 -4.90
C LEU A 104 0.86 1.89 -4.11
N LEU A 105 -0.03 2.19 -3.19
CA LEU A 105 -0.82 1.17 -2.53
C LEU A 105 -1.98 0.80 -3.43
N ILE A 106 -2.19 -0.49 -3.62
CA ILE A 106 -3.25 -1.01 -4.46
C ILE A 106 -4.35 -1.55 -3.56
N GLN A 107 -5.57 -1.15 -3.84
CA GLN A 107 -6.73 -1.53 -3.05
C GLN A 107 -7.72 -2.36 -3.86
N GLU A 108 -8.53 -3.09 -3.13
CA GLU A 108 -9.67 -3.82 -3.66
C GLU A 108 -10.92 -3.31 -2.97
N GLU A 109 -11.93 -2.95 -3.73
CA GLU A 109 -13.23 -2.56 -3.18
C GLU A 109 -14.12 -3.78 -3.11
N VAL A 110 -14.67 -4.03 -1.92
CA VAL A 110 -15.61 -5.12 -1.71
C VAL A 110 -16.93 -4.55 -1.22
N LYS A 111 -18.00 -4.82 -1.95
CA LYS A 111 -19.36 -4.34 -1.64
C LYS A 111 -20.11 -5.37 -0.81
N GLY A 112 -20.97 -4.87 0.10
CA GLY A 112 -21.89 -5.70 0.85
C GLY A 112 -21.26 -6.61 1.90
N VAL A 113 -20.02 -6.34 2.28
CA VAL A 113 -19.34 -7.11 3.34
C VAL A 113 -19.94 -6.74 4.68
N TYR A 114 -20.17 -7.72 5.54
CA TYR A 114 -20.74 -7.57 6.89
C TYR A 114 -22.22 -7.15 6.91
N GLY A 115 -23.00 -7.52 5.89
CA GLY A 115 -24.46 -7.46 5.93
C GLY A 115 -25.09 -6.09 5.77
N LYS A 116 -24.33 -5.08 5.42
CA LYS A 116 -24.88 -3.74 5.14
C LYS A 116 -24.89 -3.50 3.64
N GLU A 117 -26.06 -3.47 3.05
CA GLU A 117 -26.24 -3.17 1.64
C GLU A 117 -25.71 -1.76 1.34
N GLY A 118 -24.97 -1.64 0.25
CA GLY A 118 -24.46 -0.37 -0.24
C GLY A 118 -23.17 0.10 0.42
N GLU A 119 -22.66 -0.57 1.44
CA GLU A 119 -21.36 -0.23 2.00
C GLU A 119 -20.24 -0.87 1.17
N THR A 120 -19.25 -0.04 0.84
CA THR A 120 -18.05 -0.48 0.18
C THR A 120 -16.87 -0.36 1.15
N LYS A 121 -16.14 -1.43 1.35
CA LYS A 121 -14.89 -1.37 2.12
C LYS A 121 -13.71 -1.53 1.19
N LYS A 122 -12.65 -0.81 1.50
CA LYS A 122 -11.40 -0.84 0.75
C LYS A 122 -10.38 -1.64 1.53
N PHE A 123 -9.85 -2.68 0.89
CA PHE A 123 -8.82 -3.53 1.47
C PHE A 123 -7.52 -3.38 0.71
N PRO A 124 -6.37 -3.42 1.40
CA PRO A 124 -5.09 -3.43 0.70
C PRO A 124 -4.92 -4.74 -0.06
N ALA A 125 -4.65 -4.64 -1.35
CA ALA A 125 -4.47 -5.80 -2.23
C ALA A 125 -3.01 -6.02 -2.58
N GLY A 126 -2.20 -4.97 -2.65
CA GLY A 126 -0.80 -5.10 -2.99
C GLY A 126 -0.09 -3.75 -3.05
N LEU A 127 1.15 -3.81 -3.49
CA LEU A 127 1.99 -2.63 -3.72
C LEU A 127 2.52 -2.64 -5.14
N LEU A 128 2.58 -1.46 -5.73
CA LEU A 128 3.18 -1.27 -7.04
C LEU A 128 4.34 -0.29 -6.89
N SER A 129 5.53 -0.68 -7.34
CA SER A 129 6.72 0.15 -7.29
C SER A 129 7.20 0.52 -8.69
N ILE A 130 8.03 1.55 -8.77
CA ILE A 130 8.72 1.92 -10.02
C ILE A 130 9.51 0.72 -10.56
N SER A 131 10.13 -0.05 -9.68
CA SER A 131 10.89 -1.24 -10.09
C SER A 131 10.02 -2.27 -10.81
N ASP A 132 8.78 -2.44 -10.37
CA ASP A 132 7.84 -3.35 -11.03
C ASP A 132 7.54 -2.87 -12.46
N ILE A 133 7.37 -1.57 -12.63
CA ILE A 133 7.09 -0.97 -13.93
C ILE A 133 8.27 -1.13 -14.87
N VAL A 134 9.48 -0.86 -14.38
CA VAL A 134 10.71 -1.03 -15.17
C VAL A 134 10.84 -2.47 -15.65
N ARG A 135 10.52 -3.44 -14.80
CA ARG A 135 10.57 -4.86 -15.16
C ARG A 135 9.61 -5.18 -16.31
N VAL A 136 8.38 -4.67 -16.25
CA VAL A 136 7.38 -4.86 -17.31
C VAL A 136 7.86 -4.24 -18.61
N LEU A 137 8.41 -3.04 -18.56
CA LEU A 137 8.95 -2.36 -19.74
C LEU A 137 10.10 -3.15 -20.36
N ALA A 138 11.00 -3.67 -19.53
CA ALA A 138 12.12 -4.49 -19.99
C ALA A 138 11.63 -5.76 -20.71
N GLU A 139 10.62 -6.41 -20.16
CA GLU A 139 10.02 -7.60 -20.78
C GLU A 139 9.36 -7.28 -22.11
N SER A 140 8.71 -6.12 -22.22
CA SER A 140 8.02 -5.71 -23.44
C SER A 140 8.99 -5.43 -24.60
N GLN A 141 10.28 -5.18 -24.30
CA GLN A 141 11.30 -4.94 -25.31
C GLN A 141 11.96 -6.22 -25.83
N LYS A 142 11.63 -7.35 -25.26
CA LYS A 142 12.15 -8.65 -25.72
C LYS A 142 11.30 -9.15 -26.90
N GLY A 143 11.48 -8.56 -28.03
CA GLY A 143 10.91 -9.00 -29.30
C GLY A 143 9.55 -9.64 -29.26
#